data_498fe0279ed72be28478340d01ce30b9
#
_entry.id   498fe0279ed72be28478340d01ce30b9
#
_cell.length_a   1.000
_cell.length_b   1.000
_cell.length_c   1.000
_cell.angle_alpha   90.00
_cell.angle_beta   90.00
_cell.angle_gamma   90.00
#
_symmetry.space_group_name_H-M   'P 1'
#
loop_
_entity.id
_entity.type
_entity.pdbx_description
1 polymer ?
#
loop_
_entity_poly.entity_id
_entity_poly.type
_entity_poly.pdbx_seq_one_letter_code
_entity_poly.pdbx_strand_id
1 'polypeptide(L)'
;TIDPESFAAHFADADGNPAPIIEVSGRTYPVEIRYRPLEFEADGKVVDQDPLDGLTEAIEELMREGSGDILCFFPSERDIRDAMEAIEGKKWKNVEVTPLFGRLSNQEQHRVFSEHRGRRIVLATNIAETSLTVPGIRYVVDTGTARISRYSTRTKVQRLPIEPISQASANQRSGRCGRVADGIAIRLYSEQDFESRPEFTDPEILRTNLASVILQMVSLKLGDIEQFPFIQPPEHKAIRDGLTLLHELGALHDKQDKPSLTTIGRDLARIPLDPRMARMLIEANTNGCLDDVMVIVAAMTIQDVRERPLDFQAQADQAHARFKDKTSDFLSMLKLWDYIKQTRNEQSGNKFRKRMKQEFLHYMRIREWFDLVRQLKDVAKQLGWTYQRSEE
;
A
#
# COMPACT_ATOMS: atom_id res chain seq x y z
N THR A 1 14.77 -2.10 -12.23
CA THR A 1 13.85 -3.21 -12.57
C THR A 1 14.32 -4.47 -11.89
N ILE A 2 13.40 -5.21 -11.25
CA ILE A 2 13.74 -6.42 -10.47
C ILE A 2 14.10 -7.58 -11.40
N ASP A 3 13.45 -7.68 -12.56
CA ASP A 3 13.62 -8.75 -13.55
C ASP A 3 13.81 -8.14 -14.95
N PRO A 4 14.98 -7.54 -15.23
CA PRO A 4 15.25 -6.89 -16.51
C PRO A 4 15.31 -7.88 -17.67
N GLU A 5 15.70 -9.12 -17.44
CA GLU A 5 15.85 -10.14 -18.46
C GLU A 5 14.50 -10.52 -19.09
N SER A 6 13.44 -10.63 -18.30
CA SER A 6 12.07 -10.89 -18.81
C SER A 6 11.59 -9.75 -19.72
N PHE A 7 11.88 -8.49 -19.37
CA PHE A 7 11.57 -7.33 -20.21
C PHE A 7 12.39 -7.35 -21.50
N ALA A 8 13.70 -7.60 -21.41
CA ALA A 8 14.57 -7.65 -22.57
C ALA A 8 14.13 -8.73 -23.55
N ALA A 9 13.76 -9.91 -23.08
CA ALA A 9 13.27 -11.00 -23.90
C ALA A 9 11.90 -10.68 -24.53
N HIS A 10 11.01 -10.01 -23.81
CA HIS A 10 9.69 -9.61 -24.29
C HIS A 10 9.77 -8.58 -25.44
N PHE A 11 10.70 -7.65 -25.34
CA PHE A 11 10.95 -6.62 -26.36
C PHE A 11 12.08 -6.98 -27.32
N ALA A 12 12.29 -8.28 -27.59
CA ALA A 12 13.23 -8.75 -28.58
C ALA A 12 12.91 -8.18 -29.97
N ASP A 13 13.95 -8.04 -30.79
CA ASP A 13 13.80 -7.62 -32.18
C ASP A 13 13.23 -8.77 -33.06
N ALA A 14 13.05 -8.50 -34.37
CA ALA A 14 12.51 -9.46 -35.33
C ALA A 14 13.40 -10.72 -35.49
N ASP A 15 14.68 -10.62 -35.18
CA ASP A 15 15.64 -11.73 -35.25
C ASP A 15 15.74 -12.50 -33.93
N GLY A 16 14.96 -12.09 -32.90
CA GLY A 16 14.92 -12.73 -31.59
C GLY A 16 16.01 -12.28 -30.64
N ASN A 17 16.77 -11.24 -30.96
CA ASN A 17 17.76 -10.69 -30.05
C ASN A 17 17.07 -9.89 -28.94
N PRO A 18 17.36 -10.14 -27.65
CA PRO A 18 16.75 -9.39 -26.55
C PRO A 18 17.09 -7.90 -26.63
N ALA A 19 16.20 -7.05 -26.14
CA ALA A 19 16.47 -5.62 -26.02
C ALA A 19 17.70 -5.38 -25.12
N PRO A 20 18.54 -4.38 -25.44
CA PRO A 20 19.72 -4.11 -24.64
C PRO A 20 19.36 -3.63 -23.23
N ILE A 21 20.07 -4.16 -22.25
CA ILE A 21 19.98 -3.76 -20.85
C ILE A 21 21.15 -2.82 -20.56
N ILE A 22 20.84 -1.60 -20.12
CA ILE A 22 21.84 -0.66 -19.63
C ILE A 22 21.79 -0.67 -18.12
N GLU A 23 22.81 -1.19 -17.49
CA GLU A 23 22.95 -1.21 -16.04
C GLU A 23 23.81 -0.05 -15.58
N VAL A 24 23.24 0.79 -14.70
CA VAL A 24 23.96 1.86 -14.00
C VAL A 24 23.93 1.55 -12.52
N SER A 25 24.97 0.91 -12.03
CA SER A 25 25.13 0.66 -10.59
C SER A 25 25.83 1.86 -9.95
N GLY A 26 25.22 2.39 -8.89
CA GLY A 26 25.94 3.26 -7.96
C GLY A 26 27.05 2.44 -7.26
N ARG A 27 28.07 3.14 -6.73
CA ARG A 27 29.09 2.48 -5.92
C ARG A 27 28.41 1.80 -4.73
N THR A 28 28.42 0.48 -4.68
CA THR A 28 27.90 -0.31 -3.57
C THR A 28 29.06 -0.96 -2.82
N TYR A 29 28.99 -0.92 -1.50
CA TYR A 29 29.89 -1.64 -0.62
C TYR A 29 29.35 -3.06 -0.41
N PRO A 30 30.20 -4.03 -0.05
CA PRO A 30 29.77 -5.38 0.26
C PRO A 30 28.76 -5.43 1.40
N VAL A 31 27.82 -6.36 1.29
CA VAL A 31 26.84 -6.65 2.34
C VAL A 31 26.97 -8.11 2.75
N GLU A 32 27.26 -8.34 4.02
CA GLU A 32 27.26 -9.67 4.62
C GLU A 32 25.84 -10.07 4.98
N ILE A 33 25.39 -11.24 4.53
CA ILE A 33 24.09 -11.79 4.90
C ILE A 33 24.27 -12.79 6.03
N ARG A 34 23.52 -12.59 7.10
CA ARG A 34 23.45 -13.51 8.24
C ARG A 34 22.03 -14.03 8.42
N TYR A 35 21.91 -15.33 8.63
CA TYR A 35 20.62 -15.97 8.91
C TYR A 35 20.51 -16.25 10.41
N ARG A 36 19.42 -15.80 11.02
CA ARG A 36 19.10 -15.99 12.44
C ARG A 36 17.65 -16.45 12.55
N PRO A 37 17.34 -17.72 12.19
CA PRO A 37 15.98 -18.23 12.24
C PRO A 37 15.41 -18.18 13.65
N LEU A 38 14.12 -17.87 13.75
CA LEU A 38 13.38 -17.88 15.02
C LEU A 38 13.13 -19.30 15.52
N GLU A 39 13.04 -20.27 14.62
CA GLU A 39 12.99 -21.70 14.92
C GLU A 39 14.37 -22.30 14.69
N PHE A 40 14.96 -22.88 15.73
CA PHE A 40 16.28 -23.49 15.67
C PHE A 40 16.39 -24.69 16.62
N GLU A 41 17.32 -25.57 16.37
CA GLU A 41 17.62 -26.70 17.22
C GLU A 41 18.67 -26.34 18.29
N ALA A 42 18.33 -26.54 19.56
CA ALA A 42 19.24 -26.42 20.68
C ALA A 42 19.09 -27.62 21.61
N ASP A 43 20.19 -28.29 21.93
CA ASP A 43 20.26 -29.45 22.79
C ASP A 43 19.30 -30.59 22.35
N GLY A 44 19.16 -30.80 21.04
CA GLY A 44 18.28 -31.85 20.48
C GLY A 44 16.78 -31.53 20.57
N LYS A 45 16.43 -30.30 20.86
CA LYS A 45 15.04 -29.83 20.91
C LYS A 45 14.86 -28.66 19.95
N VAL A 46 13.71 -28.63 19.27
CA VAL A 46 13.30 -27.47 18.48
C VAL A 46 12.85 -26.38 19.45
N VAL A 47 13.49 -25.22 19.34
CA VAL A 47 13.17 -24.00 20.09
C VAL A 47 12.51 -23.04 19.12
N ASP A 48 11.32 -22.57 19.49
CA ASP A 48 10.61 -21.49 18.78
C ASP A 48 10.77 -20.21 19.60
N GLN A 49 11.56 -19.27 19.10
CA GLN A 49 11.88 -18.02 19.77
C GLN A 49 10.80 -16.97 19.47
N ASP A 50 10.44 -16.18 20.49
CA ASP A 50 9.56 -15.02 20.28
C ASP A 50 10.16 -14.07 19.24
N PRO A 51 9.38 -13.61 18.24
CA PRO A 51 9.88 -12.71 17.19
C PRO A 51 10.48 -11.42 17.70
N LEU A 52 9.97 -10.84 18.80
CA LEU A 52 10.51 -9.62 19.39
C LEU A 52 11.85 -9.86 20.08
N ASP A 53 12.03 -11.04 20.72
CA ASP A 53 13.31 -11.43 21.29
C ASP A 53 14.35 -11.65 20.18
N GLY A 54 13.98 -12.35 19.12
CA GLY A 54 14.86 -12.53 17.96
C GLY A 54 15.27 -11.20 17.31
N LEU A 55 14.34 -10.27 17.20
CA LEU A 55 14.62 -8.92 16.70
C LEU A 55 15.61 -8.17 17.59
N THR A 56 15.38 -8.13 18.89
CA THR A 56 16.25 -7.39 19.83
C THR A 56 17.64 -8.00 19.93
N GLU A 57 17.76 -9.33 19.88
CA GLU A 57 19.06 -10.01 19.80
C GLU A 57 19.82 -9.69 18.51
N ALA A 58 19.12 -9.66 17.37
CA ALA A 58 19.72 -9.26 16.10
C ALA A 58 20.21 -7.80 16.12
N ILE A 59 19.44 -6.90 16.68
CA ILE A 59 19.84 -5.50 16.86
C ILE A 59 21.09 -5.42 17.76
N GLU A 60 21.11 -6.12 18.88
CA GLU A 60 22.26 -6.15 19.78
C GLU A 60 23.51 -6.74 19.10
N GLU A 61 23.36 -7.77 18.27
CA GLU A 61 24.44 -8.32 17.45
C GLU A 61 25.02 -7.24 16.55
N LEU A 62 24.19 -6.48 15.84
CA LEU A 62 24.62 -5.40 14.96
C LEU A 62 25.24 -4.22 15.72
N MET A 63 24.74 -3.90 16.90
CA MET A 63 25.31 -2.86 17.75
C MET A 63 26.73 -3.18 18.20
N ARG A 64 27.07 -4.45 18.34
CA ARG A 64 28.45 -4.91 18.66
C ARG A 64 29.40 -4.82 17.46
N GLU A 65 28.88 -4.86 16.23
CA GLU A 65 29.72 -4.81 15.00
C GLU A 65 30.28 -3.41 14.72
N GLY A 66 29.59 -2.36 15.15
CA GLY A 66 30.06 -0.99 14.94
C GLY A 66 28.97 0.05 15.09
N SER A 67 29.36 1.29 14.82
CA SER A 67 28.45 2.43 14.73
C SER A 67 27.70 2.43 13.40
N GLY A 68 26.61 3.13 13.33
CA GLY A 68 25.78 3.28 12.15
C GLY A 68 24.31 2.94 12.43
N ASP A 69 23.42 3.40 11.56
CA ASP A 69 22.00 3.24 11.72
C ASP A 69 21.52 1.87 11.26
N ILE A 70 20.44 1.41 11.86
CA ILE A 70 19.84 0.10 11.60
C ILE A 70 18.44 0.32 11.01
N LEU A 71 18.15 -0.35 9.89
CA LEU A 71 16.83 -0.40 9.28
C LEU A 71 16.22 -1.79 9.49
N CYS A 72 15.07 -1.85 10.15
CA CYS A 72 14.33 -3.08 10.40
C CYS A 72 13.03 -3.11 9.58
N PHE A 73 12.76 -4.20 8.87
CA PHE A 73 11.58 -4.40 8.05
C PHE A 73 10.52 -5.23 8.74
N PHE A 74 9.28 -4.74 8.71
CA PHE A 74 8.10 -5.38 9.31
C PHE A 74 6.94 -5.47 8.33
N PRO A 75 6.02 -6.43 8.50
CA PRO A 75 4.86 -6.56 7.61
C PRO A 75 3.77 -5.53 7.86
N SER A 76 3.66 -4.96 9.08
CA SER A 76 2.56 -4.06 9.43
C SER A 76 2.95 -2.98 10.44
N GLU A 77 2.12 -1.95 10.51
CA GLU A 77 2.21 -0.89 11.51
C GLU A 77 2.12 -1.42 12.95
N ARG A 78 1.28 -2.44 13.18
CA ARG A 78 1.14 -3.06 14.49
C ARG A 78 2.45 -3.70 14.94
N ASP A 79 3.10 -4.46 14.05
CA ASP A 79 4.39 -5.10 14.36
C ASP A 79 5.47 -4.06 14.65
N ILE A 80 5.44 -2.91 13.96
CA ILE A 80 6.34 -1.78 14.25
C ILE A 80 6.10 -1.22 15.65
N ARG A 81 4.85 -1.07 16.07
CA ARG A 81 4.53 -0.55 17.42
C ARG A 81 4.96 -1.51 18.52
N ASP A 82 4.68 -2.80 18.35
CA ASP A 82 5.11 -3.84 19.28
C ASP A 82 6.65 -3.87 19.39
N ALA A 83 7.35 -3.73 18.27
CA ALA A 83 8.81 -3.66 18.23
C ALA A 83 9.37 -2.38 18.89
N MET A 84 8.71 -1.24 18.69
CA MET A 84 9.09 0.03 19.37
C MET A 84 9.04 -0.14 20.88
N GLU A 85 7.96 -0.68 21.41
CA GLU A 85 7.80 -0.93 22.84
C GLU A 85 8.89 -1.87 23.38
N ALA A 86 9.17 -2.96 22.65
CA ALA A 86 10.21 -3.92 23.03
C ALA A 86 11.61 -3.27 23.06
N ILE A 87 11.93 -2.43 22.08
CA ILE A 87 13.23 -1.74 21.97
C ILE A 87 13.36 -0.65 23.05
N GLU A 88 12.32 0.12 23.27
CA GLU A 88 12.28 1.14 24.33
C GLU A 88 12.45 0.51 25.73
N GLY A 89 11.89 -0.67 25.94
CA GLY A 89 12.05 -1.45 27.16
C GLY A 89 13.49 -1.88 27.44
N LYS A 90 14.35 -1.99 26.44
CA LYS A 90 15.78 -2.31 26.60
C LYS A 90 16.61 -1.15 27.16
N LYS A 91 16.13 0.07 27.06
CA LYS A 91 16.77 1.30 27.57
C LYS A 91 18.22 1.47 27.09
N TRP A 92 18.49 1.13 25.84
CA TRP A 92 19.82 1.33 25.23
C TRP A 92 20.22 2.79 25.21
N LYS A 93 21.47 3.07 25.53
CA LYS A 93 21.98 4.45 25.56
C LYS A 93 22.26 4.96 24.14
N ASN A 94 21.95 6.24 23.89
CA ASN A 94 22.20 6.92 22.61
C ASN A 94 21.54 6.24 21.42
N VAL A 95 20.36 5.70 21.61
CA VAL A 95 19.54 5.06 20.57
C VAL A 95 18.24 5.83 20.42
N GLU A 96 17.94 6.22 19.19
CA GLU A 96 16.67 6.81 18.76
C GLU A 96 15.91 5.79 17.90
N VAL A 97 14.63 5.58 18.19
CA VAL A 97 13.76 4.69 17.42
C VAL A 97 12.79 5.52 16.61
N THR A 98 12.74 5.31 15.30
CA THR A 98 11.92 6.08 14.37
C THR A 98 11.07 5.13 13.51
N PRO A 99 9.73 5.18 13.59
CA PRO A 99 8.85 4.41 12.73
C PRO A 99 8.78 5.01 11.33
N LEU A 100 8.59 4.16 10.30
CA LEU A 100 8.42 4.58 8.91
C LEU A 100 7.39 3.68 8.19
N PHE A 101 6.19 4.19 8.00
CA PHE A 101 5.12 3.52 7.26
C PHE A 101 4.20 4.54 6.57
N GLY A 102 3.44 4.11 5.56
CA GLY A 102 2.69 5.01 4.68
C GLY A 102 1.59 5.84 5.35
N ARG A 103 1.10 5.41 6.51
CA ARG A 103 0.04 6.13 7.25
C ARG A 103 0.53 7.28 8.11
N LEU A 104 1.83 7.40 8.31
CA LEU A 104 2.39 8.53 9.05
C LEU A 104 2.16 9.85 8.30
N SER A 105 2.07 10.94 9.04
CA SER A 105 2.07 12.27 8.45
C SER A 105 3.38 12.53 7.68
N ASN A 106 3.36 13.46 6.73
CA ASN A 106 4.57 13.85 6.01
C ASN A 106 5.70 14.28 6.94
N GLN A 107 5.39 14.98 8.01
CA GLN A 107 6.37 15.41 9.00
C GLN A 107 7.03 14.22 9.71
N GLU A 108 6.24 13.21 10.09
CA GLU A 108 6.75 12.00 10.72
C GLU A 108 7.57 11.16 9.75
N GLN A 109 7.14 11.03 8.49
CA GLN A 109 7.92 10.34 7.45
C GLN A 109 9.25 11.04 7.16
N HIS A 110 9.28 12.37 7.17
CA HIS A 110 10.51 13.15 6.95
C HIS A 110 11.49 13.06 8.12
N ARG A 111 11.09 12.58 9.27
CA ARG A 111 11.94 12.46 10.46
C ARG A 111 13.16 11.58 10.22
N VAL A 112 13.04 10.56 9.35
CA VAL A 112 14.16 9.68 8.98
C VAL A 112 15.27 10.39 8.21
N PHE A 113 14.99 11.57 7.63
CA PHE A 113 15.97 12.38 6.89
C PHE A 113 16.61 13.47 7.75
N SER A 114 16.12 13.70 8.97
CA SER A 114 16.67 14.73 9.87
C SER A 114 18.00 14.29 10.45
N GLU A 115 18.87 15.25 10.75
CA GLU A 115 20.10 15.00 11.49
C GLU A 115 19.78 14.45 12.89
N HIS A 116 20.61 13.54 13.37
CA HIS A 116 20.47 12.94 14.69
C HIS A 116 21.83 12.66 15.32
N ARG A 117 21.83 12.52 16.63
CA ARG A 117 23.00 12.13 17.41
C ARG A 117 22.83 10.68 17.87
N GLY A 118 23.94 9.94 17.89
CA GLY A 118 23.90 8.53 18.26
C GLY A 118 23.39 7.64 17.14
N ARG A 119 22.82 6.50 17.52
CA ARG A 119 22.31 5.50 16.59
C ARG A 119 20.82 5.67 16.39
N ARG A 120 20.37 5.72 15.13
CA ARG A 120 18.96 5.64 14.78
C ARG A 120 18.61 4.21 14.36
N ILE A 121 17.54 3.68 14.94
CA ILE A 121 16.91 2.43 14.53
C ILE A 121 15.59 2.79 13.85
N VAL A 122 15.50 2.57 12.54
CA VAL A 122 14.31 2.83 11.73
C VAL A 122 13.52 1.53 11.62
N LEU A 123 12.26 1.56 12.04
CA LEU A 123 11.33 0.44 11.92
C LEU A 123 10.35 0.73 10.78
N ALA A 124 10.48 0.01 9.68
CA ALA A 124 9.76 0.32 8.45
C ALA A 124 8.95 -0.86 7.93
N THR A 125 7.88 -0.55 7.19
CA THR A 125 7.25 -1.50 6.28
C THR A 125 8.02 -1.53 4.95
N ASN A 126 7.50 -2.25 3.95
CA ASN A 126 8.07 -2.30 2.61
C ASN A 126 8.16 -0.93 1.89
N ILE A 127 7.67 0.14 2.47
CA ILE A 127 7.89 1.51 1.96
C ILE A 127 9.38 1.84 1.84
N ALA A 128 10.21 1.34 2.75
CA ALA A 128 11.66 1.53 2.73
C ALA A 128 12.40 0.55 1.79
N GLU A 129 11.69 -0.42 1.22
CA GLU A 129 12.27 -1.39 0.28
C GLU A 129 12.52 -0.74 -1.09
N THR A 130 11.56 0.02 -1.61
CA THR A 130 11.62 0.63 -2.95
C THR A 130 11.26 2.11 -3.00
N SER A 131 10.26 2.54 -2.24
CA SER A 131 9.65 3.87 -2.39
C SER A 131 10.44 4.98 -1.73
N LEU A 132 11.11 4.70 -0.62
CA LEU A 132 11.92 5.67 0.10
C LEU A 132 13.33 5.12 0.34
N THR A 133 14.32 5.97 0.13
CA THR A 133 15.70 5.67 0.49
C THR A 133 16.05 6.33 1.82
N VAL A 134 16.22 5.54 2.85
CA VAL A 134 16.64 6.03 4.18
C VAL A 134 18.15 6.25 4.16
N PRO A 135 18.64 7.47 4.43
CA PRO A 135 20.08 7.75 4.39
C PRO A 135 20.82 7.17 5.61
N GLY A 136 22.10 6.90 5.45
CA GLY A 136 23.00 6.54 6.56
C GLY A 136 22.82 5.13 7.12
N ILE A 137 22.04 4.27 6.47
CA ILE A 137 21.81 2.89 6.92
C ILE A 137 23.05 2.04 6.65
N ARG A 138 23.57 1.43 7.71
CA ARG A 138 24.68 0.49 7.66
C ARG A 138 24.27 -0.96 7.89
N TYR A 139 23.17 -1.16 8.61
CA TYR A 139 22.69 -2.49 9.01
C TYR A 139 21.21 -2.66 8.71
N VAL A 140 20.82 -3.88 8.38
CA VAL A 140 19.41 -4.25 8.11
C VAL A 140 19.04 -5.46 8.96
N VAL A 141 17.83 -5.44 9.50
CA VAL A 141 17.13 -6.63 10.05
C VAL A 141 15.87 -6.87 9.23
N ASP A 142 15.74 -8.07 8.69
CA ASP A 142 14.62 -8.46 7.82
C ASP A 142 13.79 -9.56 8.48
N THR A 143 12.54 -9.25 8.81
CA THR A 143 11.59 -10.25 9.34
C THR A 143 11.08 -11.21 8.26
N GLY A 144 11.32 -10.92 6.99
CA GLY A 144 11.00 -11.82 5.87
C GLY A 144 9.54 -11.84 5.44
N THR A 145 8.71 -10.90 5.91
CA THR A 145 7.29 -10.84 5.61
C THR A 145 6.86 -9.44 5.18
N ALA A 146 5.75 -9.37 4.42
CA ALA A 146 5.10 -8.13 4.00
C ALA A 146 3.60 -8.33 3.82
N ARG A 147 2.83 -7.24 3.85
CA ARG A 147 1.46 -7.24 3.36
C ARG A 147 1.47 -7.11 1.84
N ILE A 148 0.87 -8.09 1.18
CA ILE A 148 0.77 -8.13 -0.28
C ILE A 148 -0.70 -8.10 -0.66
N SER A 149 -1.07 -7.14 -1.52
CA SER A 149 -2.44 -7.03 -2.01
C SER A 149 -2.75 -8.20 -2.95
N ARG A 150 -3.84 -8.93 -2.65
CA ARG A 150 -4.31 -10.06 -3.47
C ARG A 150 -5.82 -10.02 -3.63
N TYR A 151 -6.26 -10.24 -4.86
CA TYR A 151 -7.67 -10.41 -5.16
C TYR A 151 -8.08 -11.88 -5.11
N SER A 152 -9.14 -12.18 -4.38
CA SER A 152 -9.70 -13.52 -4.32
C SER A 152 -10.85 -13.68 -5.31
N THR A 153 -10.66 -14.47 -6.34
CA THR A 153 -11.72 -14.80 -7.32
C THR A 153 -12.89 -15.56 -6.69
N ARG A 154 -12.64 -16.27 -5.59
CA ARG A 154 -13.67 -17.02 -4.86
C ARG A 154 -14.59 -16.09 -4.04
N THR A 155 -14.01 -15.17 -3.29
CA THR A 155 -14.75 -14.27 -2.39
C THR A 155 -15.03 -12.90 -2.99
N LYS A 156 -14.50 -12.59 -4.18
CA LYS A 156 -14.63 -11.32 -4.89
C LYS A 156 -14.15 -10.11 -4.09
N VAL A 157 -13.16 -10.32 -3.22
CA VAL A 157 -12.65 -9.30 -2.29
C VAL A 157 -11.14 -9.15 -2.45
N GLN A 158 -10.68 -7.90 -2.42
CA GLN A 158 -9.26 -7.57 -2.28
C GLN A 158 -8.85 -7.76 -0.83
N ARG A 159 -7.75 -8.46 -0.60
CA ARG A 159 -7.19 -8.73 0.73
C ARG A 159 -5.75 -8.27 0.82
N LEU A 160 -5.29 -8.06 2.04
CA LEU A 160 -3.91 -7.69 2.36
C LEU A 160 -3.32 -8.70 3.36
N PRO A 161 -3.17 -9.98 3.00
CA PRO A 161 -2.54 -10.95 3.87
C PRO A 161 -1.08 -10.62 4.13
N ILE A 162 -0.58 -11.06 5.30
CA ILE A 162 0.85 -11.07 5.59
C ILE A 162 1.41 -12.36 4.99
N GLU A 163 2.39 -12.20 4.11
CA GLU A 163 3.01 -13.30 3.38
C GLU A 163 4.54 -13.23 3.45
N PRO A 164 5.23 -14.37 3.30
CA PRO A 164 6.67 -14.36 3.06
C PRO A 164 7.00 -13.57 1.79
N ILE A 165 8.06 -12.75 1.85
CA ILE A 165 8.54 -12.01 0.69
C ILE A 165 9.32 -12.90 -0.26
N SER A 166 9.46 -12.50 -1.54
CA SER A 166 10.28 -13.17 -2.53
C SER A 166 11.78 -13.02 -2.24
N GLN A 167 12.61 -13.82 -2.91
CA GLN A 167 14.07 -13.68 -2.85
C GLN A 167 14.53 -12.30 -3.33
N ALA A 168 13.96 -11.80 -4.43
CA ALA A 168 14.28 -10.48 -4.97
C ALA A 168 13.96 -9.36 -3.96
N SER A 169 12.82 -9.45 -3.28
CA SER A 169 12.42 -8.52 -2.21
C SER A 169 13.40 -8.56 -1.04
N ALA A 170 13.79 -9.76 -0.59
CA ALA A 170 14.79 -9.94 0.46
C ALA A 170 16.14 -9.34 0.07
N ASN A 171 16.58 -9.51 -1.17
CA ASN A 171 17.80 -8.92 -1.69
C ASN A 171 17.72 -7.39 -1.76
N GLN A 172 16.59 -6.82 -2.15
CA GLN A 172 16.37 -5.38 -2.12
C GLN A 172 16.44 -4.81 -0.71
N ARG A 173 15.84 -5.49 0.28
CA ARG A 173 15.92 -5.10 1.69
C ARG A 173 17.37 -5.11 2.17
N SER A 174 18.12 -6.18 1.89
CA SER A 174 19.54 -6.28 2.24
C SER A 174 20.38 -5.19 1.55
N GLY A 175 20.05 -4.82 0.32
CA GLY A 175 20.71 -3.76 -0.44
C GLY A 175 20.46 -2.34 0.09
N ARG A 176 19.62 -2.16 1.10
CA ARG A 176 19.44 -0.85 1.76
C ARG A 176 20.61 -0.44 2.64
N CYS A 177 21.39 -1.38 3.14
CA CYS A 177 22.74 -1.12 3.62
C CYS A 177 23.75 -1.28 2.48
N GLY A 178 25.04 -1.05 2.72
CA GLY A 178 26.08 -1.13 1.68
C GLY A 178 26.12 0.07 0.72
N ARG A 179 25.43 1.15 1.03
CA ARG A 179 25.45 2.39 0.22
C ARG A 179 26.49 3.39 0.66
N VAL A 180 26.80 3.41 1.96
CA VAL A 180 27.74 4.37 2.57
C VAL A 180 29.00 3.69 3.11
N ALA A 181 28.92 2.42 3.46
CA ALA A 181 29.99 1.58 3.98
C ALA A 181 29.61 0.11 3.84
N ASP A 182 30.55 -0.79 4.15
CA ASP A 182 30.26 -2.22 4.27
C ASP A 182 29.10 -2.44 5.24
N GLY A 183 28.14 -3.27 4.84
CA GLY A 183 26.91 -3.51 5.56
C GLY A 183 26.77 -4.94 6.05
N ILE A 184 25.85 -5.14 7.00
CA ILE A 184 25.40 -6.45 7.46
C ILE A 184 23.89 -6.46 7.45
N ALA A 185 23.30 -7.49 6.84
CA ALA A 185 21.88 -7.74 6.85
C ALA A 185 21.60 -9.06 7.58
N ILE A 186 20.81 -8.99 8.65
CA ILE A 186 20.34 -10.16 9.39
C ILE A 186 18.93 -10.51 8.94
N ARG A 187 18.75 -11.73 8.45
CA ARG A 187 17.47 -12.32 8.09
C ARG A 187 16.98 -13.21 9.23
N LEU A 188 15.79 -12.92 9.78
CA LEU A 188 15.20 -13.68 10.90
C LEU A 188 14.51 -14.96 10.42
N TYR A 189 15.09 -15.62 9.46
CA TYR A 189 14.69 -16.92 8.90
C TYR A 189 15.90 -17.66 8.42
N SER A 190 15.75 -18.94 8.07
CA SER A 190 16.88 -19.78 7.64
C SER A 190 17.26 -19.54 6.18
N GLU A 191 18.49 -19.89 5.82
CA GLU A 191 18.93 -19.90 4.43
C GLU A 191 18.10 -20.86 3.57
N GLN A 192 17.74 -22.01 4.12
CA GLN A 192 16.84 -22.96 3.45
C GLN A 192 15.46 -22.37 3.18
N ASP A 193 14.90 -21.61 4.12
CA ASP A 193 13.65 -20.86 3.91
C ASP A 193 13.83 -19.87 2.76
N PHE A 194 14.91 -19.07 2.76
CA PHE A 194 15.19 -18.13 1.67
C PHE A 194 15.24 -18.82 0.31
N GLU A 195 15.98 -19.91 0.19
CA GLU A 195 16.12 -20.68 -1.05
C GLU A 195 14.81 -21.29 -1.53
N SER A 196 13.88 -21.60 -0.62
CA SER A 196 12.57 -22.16 -0.92
C SER A 196 11.56 -21.12 -1.41
N ARG A 197 11.84 -19.82 -1.22
CA ARG A 197 10.94 -18.73 -1.61
C ARG A 197 10.93 -18.53 -3.12
N PRO A 198 9.80 -18.03 -3.69
CA PRO A 198 9.76 -17.61 -5.08
C PRO A 198 10.85 -16.57 -5.36
N GLU A 199 11.47 -16.64 -6.54
CA GLU A 199 12.51 -15.69 -6.94
C GLU A 199 11.96 -14.26 -7.01
N PHE A 200 10.74 -14.09 -7.57
CA PHE A 200 10.05 -12.81 -7.71
C PHE A 200 8.64 -12.84 -7.13
N THR A 201 8.16 -11.68 -6.70
CA THR A 201 6.75 -11.49 -6.35
C THR A 201 5.92 -11.45 -7.63
N ASP A 202 4.74 -12.06 -7.62
CA ASP A 202 3.81 -11.99 -8.74
C ASP A 202 3.51 -10.53 -9.11
N PRO A 203 3.51 -10.16 -10.40
CA PRO A 203 3.16 -8.82 -10.83
C PRO A 203 1.71 -8.48 -10.47
N GLU A 204 1.40 -7.22 -10.40
CA GLU A 204 0.08 -6.72 -9.98
C GLU A 204 -1.06 -7.29 -10.84
N ILE A 205 -0.85 -7.44 -12.14
CA ILE A 205 -1.86 -8.00 -13.05
C ILE A 205 -2.33 -9.40 -12.66
N LEU A 206 -1.50 -10.19 -12.00
CA LEU A 206 -1.85 -11.54 -11.51
C LEU A 206 -2.53 -11.51 -10.13
N ARG A 207 -2.59 -10.35 -9.46
CA ARG A 207 -3.04 -10.18 -8.07
C ARG A 207 -4.27 -9.29 -7.92
N THR A 208 -4.79 -8.71 -8.99
CA THR A 208 -5.89 -7.74 -8.96
C THR A 208 -7.11 -8.25 -9.73
N ASN A 209 -8.27 -7.63 -9.47
CA ASN A 209 -9.41 -7.77 -10.35
C ASN A 209 -9.14 -7.09 -11.68
N LEU A 210 -9.42 -7.77 -12.78
CA LEU A 210 -9.08 -7.28 -14.12
C LEU A 210 -10.16 -6.40 -14.76
N ALA A 211 -11.28 -6.15 -14.10
CA ALA A 211 -12.37 -5.34 -14.67
C ALA A 211 -11.88 -3.96 -15.13
N SER A 212 -11.09 -3.28 -14.31
CA SER A 212 -10.52 -1.96 -14.65
C SER A 212 -9.57 -2.03 -15.84
N VAL A 213 -8.71 -3.05 -15.89
CA VAL A 213 -7.77 -3.28 -17.01
C VAL A 213 -8.53 -3.55 -18.30
N ILE A 214 -9.51 -4.46 -18.29
CA ILE A 214 -10.33 -4.81 -19.46
C ILE A 214 -11.09 -3.57 -19.95
N LEU A 215 -11.70 -2.81 -19.04
CA LEU A 215 -12.43 -1.58 -19.36
C LEU A 215 -11.54 -0.58 -20.11
N GLN A 216 -10.32 -0.36 -19.64
CA GLN A 216 -9.37 0.52 -20.28
C GLN A 216 -8.89 -0.03 -21.63
N MET A 217 -8.60 -1.33 -21.74
CA MET A 217 -8.19 -1.95 -22.99
C MET A 217 -9.26 -1.84 -24.08
N VAL A 218 -10.53 -2.07 -23.73
CA VAL A 218 -11.65 -1.92 -24.67
C VAL A 218 -11.84 -0.45 -25.06
N SER A 219 -11.74 0.47 -24.10
CA SER A 219 -11.85 1.92 -24.32
C SER A 219 -10.76 2.44 -25.26
N LEU A 220 -9.52 1.97 -25.10
CA LEU A 220 -8.36 2.37 -25.88
C LEU A 220 -8.19 1.55 -27.17
N LYS A 221 -9.06 0.57 -27.42
CA LYS A 221 -9.02 -0.32 -28.60
C LYS A 221 -7.68 -1.09 -28.71
N LEU A 222 -7.17 -1.59 -27.59
CA LEU A 222 -5.90 -2.32 -27.52
C LEU A 222 -6.02 -3.80 -27.96
N GLY A 223 -7.19 -4.24 -28.35
CA GLY A 223 -7.45 -5.61 -28.77
C GLY A 223 -7.94 -6.52 -27.64
N ASP A 224 -7.91 -7.82 -27.91
CA ASP A 224 -8.35 -8.84 -26.97
C ASP A 224 -7.33 -9.05 -25.86
N ILE A 225 -7.77 -9.03 -24.61
CA ILE A 225 -6.91 -9.24 -23.44
C ILE A 225 -6.26 -10.63 -23.45
N GLU A 226 -6.94 -11.66 -23.99
CA GLU A 226 -6.39 -13.03 -24.08
C GLU A 226 -5.24 -13.14 -25.10
N GLN A 227 -5.21 -12.26 -26.09
CA GLN A 227 -4.19 -12.23 -27.13
C GLN A 227 -3.17 -11.12 -26.95
N PHE A 228 -3.40 -10.23 -25.99
CA PHE A 228 -2.47 -9.14 -25.74
C PHE A 228 -1.13 -9.68 -25.23
N PRO A 229 0.00 -9.19 -25.76
CA PRO A 229 1.32 -9.72 -25.43
C PRO A 229 1.81 -9.20 -24.07
N PHE A 230 1.20 -9.63 -22.98
CA PHE A 230 1.69 -9.36 -21.64
C PHE A 230 3.01 -10.08 -21.39
N ILE A 231 3.88 -9.50 -20.58
CA ILE A 231 5.11 -10.18 -20.11
C ILE A 231 4.74 -11.44 -19.32
N GLN A 232 3.75 -11.33 -18.43
CA GLN A 232 3.11 -12.44 -17.75
C GLN A 232 1.60 -12.33 -17.94
N PRO A 233 1.00 -13.15 -18.80
CA PRO A 233 -0.43 -13.07 -19.08
C PRO A 233 -1.26 -13.51 -17.86
N PRO A 234 -2.42 -12.87 -17.63
CA PRO A 234 -3.34 -13.28 -16.58
C PRO A 234 -4.03 -14.60 -16.93
N GLU A 235 -4.49 -15.31 -15.91
CA GLU A 235 -5.24 -16.56 -16.09
C GLU A 235 -6.63 -16.31 -16.70
N HIS A 236 -7.11 -17.25 -17.53
CA HIS A 236 -8.45 -17.20 -18.13
C HIS A 236 -9.58 -17.01 -17.10
N LYS A 237 -9.42 -17.59 -15.90
CA LYS A 237 -10.40 -17.43 -14.82
C LYS A 237 -10.49 -16.00 -14.35
N ALA A 238 -9.36 -15.32 -14.20
CA ALA A 238 -9.30 -13.91 -13.79
C ALA A 238 -9.89 -12.98 -14.87
N ILE A 239 -9.63 -13.28 -16.15
CA ILE A 239 -10.22 -12.55 -17.28
C ILE A 239 -11.75 -12.70 -17.28
N ARG A 240 -12.26 -13.91 -17.17
CA ARG A 240 -13.71 -14.15 -17.10
C ARG A 240 -14.36 -13.47 -15.92
N ASP A 241 -13.69 -13.45 -14.78
CA ASP A 241 -14.17 -12.77 -13.57
C ASP A 241 -14.30 -11.26 -13.79
N GLY A 242 -13.31 -10.65 -14.41
CA GLY A 242 -13.34 -9.24 -14.79
C GLY A 242 -14.43 -8.90 -15.81
N LEU A 243 -14.59 -9.73 -16.84
CA LEU A 243 -15.65 -9.59 -17.85
C LEU A 243 -17.04 -9.73 -17.21
N THR A 244 -17.24 -10.72 -16.34
CA THR A 244 -18.49 -10.92 -15.62
C THR A 244 -18.86 -9.67 -14.80
N LEU A 245 -17.92 -9.11 -14.07
CA LEU A 245 -18.17 -7.87 -13.31
C LEU A 245 -18.56 -6.71 -14.22
N LEU A 246 -17.89 -6.53 -15.35
CA LEU A 246 -18.24 -5.46 -16.30
C LEU A 246 -19.65 -5.65 -16.91
N HIS A 247 -20.05 -6.89 -17.19
CA HIS A 247 -21.42 -7.19 -17.61
C HIS A 247 -22.45 -6.89 -16.51
N GLU A 248 -22.18 -7.30 -15.27
CA GLU A 248 -23.05 -6.99 -14.12
C GLU A 248 -23.22 -5.48 -13.91
N LEU A 249 -22.19 -4.69 -14.16
CA LEU A 249 -22.25 -3.23 -14.09
C LEU A 249 -22.91 -2.58 -15.32
N GLY A 250 -23.26 -3.34 -16.33
CA GLY A 250 -23.85 -2.84 -17.57
C GLY A 250 -22.83 -2.13 -18.48
N ALA A 251 -21.54 -2.37 -18.28
CA ALA A 251 -20.47 -1.70 -19.02
C ALA A 251 -20.21 -2.27 -20.41
N LEU A 252 -20.54 -3.55 -20.65
CA LEU A 252 -20.33 -4.27 -21.90
C LEU A 252 -21.66 -4.69 -22.52
N HIS A 253 -21.72 -4.66 -23.86
CA HIS A 253 -22.83 -5.23 -24.60
C HIS A 253 -22.83 -6.76 -24.50
N ASP A 254 -24.03 -7.35 -24.34
CA ASP A 254 -24.20 -8.79 -24.35
C ASP A 254 -24.04 -9.37 -25.78
N LYS A 255 -23.54 -10.62 -25.84
CA LYS A 255 -23.58 -11.46 -27.05
C LYS A 255 -22.81 -10.95 -28.27
N GLN A 256 -21.68 -10.33 -28.09
CA GLN A 256 -20.74 -10.03 -29.17
C GLN A 256 -19.49 -10.89 -29.06
N ASP A 257 -18.95 -11.31 -30.20
CA ASP A 257 -17.69 -12.09 -30.27
C ASP A 257 -16.51 -11.31 -29.66
N LYS A 258 -16.61 -9.97 -29.61
CA LYS A 258 -15.61 -9.09 -29.01
C LYS A 258 -16.26 -8.15 -28.00
N PRO A 259 -15.67 -7.93 -26.81
CA PRO A 259 -16.18 -6.97 -25.85
C PRO A 259 -16.29 -5.56 -26.45
N SER A 260 -17.44 -4.93 -26.28
CA SER A 260 -17.66 -3.55 -26.69
C SER A 260 -18.40 -2.77 -25.60
N LEU A 261 -18.03 -1.48 -25.43
CA LEU A 261 -18.57 -0.64 -24.37
C LEU A 261 -19.98 -0.15 -24.69
N THR A 262 -20.87 -0.27 -23.70
CA THR A 262 -22.14 0.45 -23.65
C THR A 262 -21.89 1.94 -23.40
N THR A 263 -22.95 2.75 -23.37
CA THR A 263 -22.85 4.16 -22.90
C THR A 263 -22.33 4.22 -21.47
N ILE A 264 -22.86 3.36 -20.58
CA ILE A 264 -22.36 3.22 -19.20
C ILE A 264 -20.88 2.86 -19.20
N GLY A 265 -20.44 1.90 -20.01
CA GLY A 265 -19.03 1.51 -20.09
C GLY A 265 -18.11 2.63 -20.54
N ARG A 266 -18.53 3.45 -21.48
CA ARG A 266 -17.76 4.65 -21.91
C ARG A 266 -17.62 5.67 -20.78
N ASP A 267 -18.66 5.91 -20.03
CA ASP A 267 -18.61 6.81 -18.88
C ASP A 267 -17.74 6.24 -17.75
N LEU A 268 -17.87 4.96 -17.44
CA LEU A 268 -17.00 4.27 -16.46
C LEU A 268 -15.52 4.38 -16.80
N ALA A 269 -15.16 4.25 -18.07
CA ALA A 269 -13.77 4.36 -18.52
C ALA A 269 -13.16 5.76 -18.32
N ARG A 270 -13.99 6.79 -18.21
CA ARG A 270 -13.57 8.19 -18.01
C ARG A 270 -13.48 8.58 -16.53
N ILE A 271 -14.06 7.80 -15.63
CA ILE A 271 -14.07 8.07 -14.19
C ILE A 271 -12.87 7.36 -13.56
N PRO A 272 -11.93 8.09 -12.90
CA PRO A 272 -10.69 7.54 -12.36
C PRO A 272 -10.93 6.83 -11.01
N LEU A 273 -11.80 5.84 -10.99
CA LEU A 273 -12.18 5.06 -9.82
C LEU A 273 -12.30 3.58 -10.18
N ASP A 274 -12.34 2.73 -9.16
CA ASP A 274 -12.80 1.35 -9.33
C ASP A 274 -14.15 1.32 -10.05
N PRO A 275 -14.37 0.44 -11.03
CA PRO A 275 -15.61 0.39 -11.82
C PRO A 275 -16.88 0.32 -10.99
N ARG A 276 -16.87 -0.37 -9.86
CA ARG A 276 -18.02 -0.44 -8.93
C ARG A 276 -18.36 0.91 -8.31
N MET A 277 -17.31 1.63 -7.87
CA MET A 277 -17.46 2.98 -7.30
C MET A 277 -17.92 3.98 -8.37
N ALA A 278 -17.34 3.91 -9.55
CA ALA A 278 -17.74 4.74 -10.68
C ALA A 278 -19.20 4.47 -11.10
N ARG A 279 -19.67 3.21 -11.05
CA ARG A 279 -21.06 2.84 -11.34
C ARG A 279 -22.04 3.47 -10.36
N MET A 280 -21.65 3.57 -9.08
CA MET A 280 -22.47 4.27 -8.07
C MET A 280 -22.70 5.75 -8.45
N LEU A 281 -21.68 6.43 -8.97
CA LEU A 281 -21.81 7.83 -9.41
C LEU A 281 -22.75 7.98 -10.60
N ILE A 282 -22.69 7.07 -11.57
CA ILE A 282 -23.62 7.08 -12.72
C ILE A 282 -25.06 6.92 -12.24
N GLU A 283 -25.32 5.99 -11.34
CA GLU A 283 -26.65 5.77 -10.78
C GLU A 283 -27.11 6.96 -9.94
N ALA A 284 -26.23 7.54 -9.16
CA ALA A 284 -26.53 8.72 -8.35
C ALA A 284 -26.91 9.95 -9.21
N ASN A 285 -26.26 10.10 -10.37
CA ASN A 285 -26.65 11.15 -11.32
C ASN A 285 -28.07 10.95 -11.83
N THR A 286 -28.46 9.71 -12.10
CA THR A 286 -29.84 9.38 -12.54
C THR A 286 -30.87 9.62 -11.44
N ASN A 287 -30.52 9.35 -10.20
CA ASN A 287 -31.43 9.46 -9.04
C ASN A 287 -31.36 10.82 -8.31
N GLY A 288 -30.59 11.79 -8.81
CA GLY A 288 -30.57 13.15 -8.26
C GLY A 288 -29.84 13.29 -6.91
N CYS A 289 -28.95 12.36 -6.56
CA CYS A 289 -28.17 12.39 -5.31
C CYS A 289 -26.64 12.37 -5.56
N LEU A 290 -26.20 12.92 -6.68
CA LEU A 290 -24.81 12.84 -7.12
C LEU A 290 -23.81 13.46 -6.14
N ASP A 291 -24.15 14.62 -5.54
CA ASP A 291 -23.23 15.34 -4.65
C ASP A 291 -22.93 14.52 -3.38
N ASP A 292 -23.96 13.91 -2.79
CA ASP A 292 -23.80 13.06 -1.61
C ASP A 292 -23.04 11.76 -1.91
N VAL A 293 -23.35 11.11 -3.03
CA VAL A 293 -22.66 9.87 -3.42
C VAL A 293 -21.20 10.14 -3.82
N MET A 294 -20.86 11.30 -4.38
CA MET A 294 -19.45 11.67 -4.60
C MET A 294 -18.65 11.68 -3.28
N VAL A 295 -19.23 12.23 -2.23
CA VAL A 295 -18.62 12.29 -0.91
C VAL A 295 -18.42 10.87 -0.35
N ILE A 296 -19.45 10.02 -0.44
CA ILE A 296 -19.42 8.64 0.03
C ILE A 296 -18.37 7.82 -0.73
N VAL A 297 -18.40 7.87 -2.06
CA VAL A 297 -17.47 7.13 -2.92
C VAL A 297 -16.02 7.59 -2.68
N ALA A 298 -15.80 8.87 -2.51
CA ALA A 298 -14.47 9.39 -2.17
C ALA A 298 -14.01 8.86 -0.81
N ALA A 299 -14.88 8.85 0.21
CA ALA A 299 -14.57 8.29 1.53
C ALA A 299 -14.22 6.79 1.47
N MET A 300 -14.91 6.03 0.62
CA MET A 300 -14.65 4.60 0.43
C MET A 300 -13.39 4.31 -0.37
N THR A 301 -12.92 5.26 -1.17
CA THR A 301 -11.74 5.10 -2.04
C THR A 301 -10.45 5.41 -1.29
N ILE A 302 -10.47 6.39 -0.40
CA ILE A 302 -9.33 6.77 0.42
C ILE A 302 -9.26 5.92 1.71
N GLN A 303 -8.16 6.09 2.44
CA GLN A 303 -8.07 5.56 3.78
C GLN A 303 -8.98 6.33 4.75
N ASP A 304 -9.64 5.61 5.67
CA ASP A 304 -10.53 6.21 6.67
C ASP A 304 -9.83 7.38 7.39
N VAL A 305 -10.49 8.52 7.40
CA VAL A 305 -9.98 9.73 8.05
C VAL A 305 -10.04 9.64 9.58
N ARG A 306 -10.83 8.73 10.13
CA ARG A 306 -10.93 8.48 11.56
C ARG A 306 -9.74 7.64 12.02
N GLU A 307 -9.02 8.12 13.00
CA GLU A 307 -7.95 7.39 13.66
C GLU A 307 -8.45 6.73 14.93
N ARG A 308 -7.96 5.53 15.19
CA ARG A 308 -8.26 4.78 16.41
C ARG A 308 -6.96 4.24 17.01
N PRO A 309 -6.11 5.13 17.61
CA PRO A 309 -4.85 4.71 18.18
C PRO A 309 -5.04 3.69 19.30
N LEU A 310 -4.14 2.73 19.41
CA LEU A 310 -4.25 1.63 20.40
C LEU A 310 -4.38 2.17 21.83
N ASP A 311 -3.61 3.22 22.17
CA ASP A 311 -3.59 3.80 23.52
C ASP A 311 -4.79 4.71 23.84
N PHE A 312 -5.57 5.10 22.81
CA PHE A 312 -6.65 6.07 22.91
C PHE A 312 -7.95 5.60 22.26
N GLN A 313 -8.18 4.28 22.19
CA GLN A 313 -9.35 3.73 21.49
C GLN A 313 -10.67 4.25 22.04
N ALA A 314 -10.84 4.25 23.36
CA ALA A 314 -12.06 4.70 23.99
C ALA A 314 -12.33 6.20 23.74
N GLN A 315 -11.30 7.05 23.81
CA GLN A 315 -11.40 8.48 23.54
C GLN A 315 -11.74 8.74 22.06
N ALA A 316 -11.10 8.00 21.15
CA ALA A 316 -11.40 8.09 19.71
C ALA A 316 -12.84 7.66 19.41
N ASP A 317 -13.29 6.54 19.95
CA ASP A 317 -14.67 6.05 19.80
C ASP A 317 -15.69 7.06 20.33
N GLN A 318 -15.42 7.67 21.48
CA GLN A 318 -16.27 8.71 22.05
C GLN A 318 -16.31 9.98 21.17
N ALA A 319 -15.16 10.41 20.64
CA ALA A 319 -15.09 11.57 19.75
C ALA A 319 -15.85 11.36 18.45
N HIS A 320 -15.85 10.13 17.93
CA HIS A 320 -16.51 9.79 16.66
C HIS A 320 -17.99 9.39 16.81
N ALA A 321 -18.47 9.08 18.02
CA ALA A 321 -19.83 8.59 18.26
C ALA A 321 -20.91 9.55 17.75
N ARG A 322 -20.68 10.85 17.81
CA ARG A 322 -21.61 11.90 17.35
C ARG A 322 -21.89 11.87 15.83
N PHE A 323 -21.00 11.28 15.06
CA PHE A 323 -21.16 11.15 13.60
C PHE A 323 -21.89 9.86 13.21
N LYS A 324 -22.07 8.94 14.15
CA LYS A 324 -22.68 7.65 13.88
C LYS A 324 -24.18 7.82 13.58
N ASP A 325 -24.58 7.33 12.43
CA ASP A 325 -25.99 7.14 12.10
C ASP A 325 -26.43 5.73 12.51
N LYS A 326 -27.67 5.59 12.99
CA LYS A 326 -28.20 4.30 13.46
C LYS A 326 -28.62 3.38 12.32
N THR A 327 -28.88 3.95 11.15
CA THR A 327 -29.47 3.25 10.01
C THR A 327 -28.50 3.01 8.88
N SER A 328 -27.48 3.86 8.71
CA SER A 328 -26.59 3.80 7.57
C SER A 328 -25.19 4.34 7.88
N ASP A 329 -24.17 3.55 7.54
CA ASP A 329 -22.75 3.98 7.59
C ASP A 329 -22.47 5.07 6.55
N PHE A 330 -23.22 5.10 5.44
CA PHE A 330 -23.09 6.16 4.43
C PHE A 330 -23.55 7.51 4.96
N LEU A 331 -24.66 7.54 5.71
CA LEU A 331 -25.11 8.76 6.39
C LEU A 331 -24.12 9.22 7.46
N SER A 332 -23.44 8.28 8.12
CA SER A 332 -22.36 8.61 9.05
C SER A 332 -21.20 9.32 8.35
N MET A 333 -20.84 8.89 7.14
CA MET A 333 -19.81 9.56 6.32
C MET A 333 -20.22 10.98 5.94
N LEU A 334 -21.49 11.20 5.56
CA LEU A 334 -22.01 12.52 5.22
C LEU A 334 -22.02 13.47 6.43
N LYS A 335 -22.44 12.99 7.61
CA LYS A 335 -22.39 13.77 8.86
C LYS A 335 -20.94 14.19 9.19
N LEU A 336 -20.01 13.29 9.04
CA LEU A 336 -18.57 13.57 9.26
C LEU A 336 -18.06 14.60 8.25
N TRP A 337 -18.38 14.45 6.98
CA TRP A 337 -18.02 15.40 5.94
C TRP A 337 -18.54 16.79 6.19
N ASP A 338 -19.84 16.95 6.50
CA ASP A 338 -20.45 18.24 6.77
C ASP A 338 -19.81 18.92 7.97
N TYR A 339 -19.53 18.17 9.04
CA TYR A 339 -18.82 18.67 10.21
C TYR A 339 -17.42 19.17 9.87
N ILE A 340 -16.63 18.38 9.13
CA ILE A 340 -15.27 18.75 8.74
C ILE A 340 -15.30 20.00 7.85
N LYS A 341 -16.21 20.04 6.87
CA LYS A 341 -16.39 21.17 5.95
C LYS A 341 -16.75 22.46 6.70
N GLN A 342 -17.73 22.38 7.62
CA GLN A 342 -18.11 23.51 8.46
C GLN A 342 -16.94 23.99 9.31
N THR A 343 -16.26 23.08 10.02
CA THR A 343 -15.12 23.42 10.89
C THR A 343 -14.00 24.08 10.10
N ARG A 344 -13.73 23.59 8.87
CA ARG A 344 -12.72 24.18 7.99
C ARG A 344 -13.06 25.61 7.58
N ASN A 345 -14.33 25.93 7.37
CA ASN A 345 -14.79 27.26 7.00
C ASN A 345 -14.73 28.25 8.20
N GLU A 346 -14.92 27.75 9.40
CA GLU A 346 -14.95 28.57 10.64
C GLU A 346 -13.56 28.84 11.22
N GLN A 347 -12.54 28.06 10.88
CA GLN A 347 -11.22 28.10 11.51
C GLN A 347 -10.08 28.30 10.53
N SER A 348 -9.03 29.01 10.96
CA SER A 348 -7.78 29.13 10.21
C SER A 348 -7.06 27.77 10.09
N GLY A 349 -6.24 27.60 9.05
CA GLY A 349 -5.60 26.32 8.71
C GLY A 349 -4.87 25.63 9.89
N ASN A 350 -4.16 26.39 10.72
CA ASN A 350 -3.45 25.82 11.88
C ASN A 350 -4.40 25.41 13.01
N LYS A 351 -5.44 26.22 13.27
CA LYS A 351 -6.45 25.89 14.27
C LYS A 351 -7.27 24.67 13.84
N PHE A 352 -7.65 24.61 12.57
CA PHE A 352 -8.35 23.49 12.00
C PHE A 352 -7.52 22.20 12.13
N ARG A 353 -6.23 22.21 11.74
CA ARG A 353 -5.34 21.04 11.86
C ARG A 353 -5.22 20.56 13.30
N LYS A 354 -5.04 21.49 14.24
CA LYS A 354 -4.95 21.15 15.68
C LYS A 354 -6.24 20.51 16.18
N ARG A 355 -7.41 21.05 15.78
CA ARG A 355 -8.72 20.51 16.16
C ARG A 355 -8.95 19.11 15.59
N MET A 356 -8.63 18.88 14.31
CA MET A 356 -8.75 17.55 13.72
C MET A 356 -7.92 16.51 14.47
N LYS A 357 -6.67 16.85 14.82
CA LYS A 357 -5.82 15.98 15.63
C LYS A 357 -6.40 15.67 17.02
N GLN A 358 -6.97 16.65 17.69
CA GLN A 358 -7.61 16.49 19.01
C GLN A 358 -8.85 15.57 18.95
N GLU A 359 -9.51 15.51 17.80
CA GLU A 359 -10.70 14.70 17.57
C GLU A 359 -10.39 13.36 16.87
N PHE A 360 -9.13 12.98 16.82
CA PHE A 360 -8.66 11.74 16.17
C PHE A 360 -9.08 11.65 14.69
N LEU A 361 -8.98 12.78 13.98
CA LEU A 361 -9.23 12.88 12.55
C LEU A 361 -7.91 13.22 11.82
N HIS A 362 -7.56 12.42 10.83
CA HIS A 362 -6.27 12.52 10.13
C HIS A 362 -6.30 13.62 9.07
N TYR A 363 -5.60 14.72 9.32
CA TYR A 363 -5.61 15.92 8.48
C TYR A 363 -5.24 15.66 7.00
N MET A 364 -4.21 14.86 6.74
CA MET A 364 -3.79 14.59 5.35
C MET A 364 -4.82 13.78 4.58
N ARG A 365 -5.46 12.79 5.21
CA ARG A 365 -6.56 12.02 4.60
C ARG A 365 -7.80 12.88 4.39
N ILE A 366 -8.06 13.83 5.26
CA ILE A 366 -9.11 14.85 5.05
C ILE A 366 -8.81 15.65 3.79
N ARG A 367 -7.57 16.11 3.59
CA ARG A 367 -7.18 16.80 2.38
C ARG A 367 -7.39 15.94 1.14
N GLU A 368 -6.95 14.69 1.19
CA GLU A 368 -7.14 13.71 0.12
C GLU A 368 -8.62 13.53 -0.21
N TRP A 369 -9.48 13.44 0.81
CA TRP A 369 -10.92 13.38 0.63
C TRP A 369 -11.48 14.59 -0.12
N PHE A 370 -11.12 15.79 0.31
CA PHE A 370 -11.53 17.02 -0.37
C PHE A 370 -11.02 17.11 -1.81
N ASP A 371 -9.78 16.72 -2.04
CA ASP A 371 -9.16 16.74 -3.37
C ASP A 371 -9.83 15.74 -4.31
N LEU A 372 -10.14 14.53 -3.83
CA LEU A 372 -10.83 13.52 -4.63
C LEU A 372 -12.26 13.95 -4.98
N VAL A 373 -13.03 14.48 -4.01
CA VAL A 373 -14.38 15.02 -4.30
C VAL A 373 -14.33 16.12 -5.36
N ARG A 374 -13.33 17.02 -5.28
CA ARG A 374 -13.14 18.06 -6.29
C ARG A 374 -12.86 17.48 -7.67
N GLN A 375 -11.95 16.49 -7.77
CA GLN A 375 -11.65 15.80 -9.02
C GLN A 375 -12.89 15.12 -9.61
N LEU A 376 -13.70 14.46 -8.78
CA LEU A 376 -14.96 13.85 -9.23
C LEU A 376 -15.96 14.88 -9.74
N LYS A 377 -16.03 16.04 -9.12
CA LYS A 377 -16.87 17.16 -9.61
C LYS A 377 -16.40 17.65 -10.99
N ASP A 378 -15.09 17.75 -11.21
CA ASP A 378 -14.54 18.15 -12.51
C ASP A 378 -14.85 17.10 -13.60
N VAL A 379 -14.72 15.81 -13.28
CA VAL A 379 -15.12 14.73 -14.19
C VAL A 379 -16.60 14.78 -14.50
N ALA A 380 -17.46 14.99 -13.51
CA ALA A 380 -18.91 15.11 -13.70
C ALA A 380 -19.27 16.27 -14.64
N LYS A 381 -18.61 17.42 -14.52
CA LYS A 381 -18.76 18.53 -15.47
C LYS A 381 -18.37 18.15 -16.90
N GLN A 382 -17.26 17.43 -17.07
CA GLN A 382 -16.82 16.92 -18.37
C GLN A 382 -17.80 15.93 -18.99
N LEU A 383 -18.55 15.19 -18.15
CA LEU A 383 -19.60 14.27 -18.55
C LEU A 383 -20.97 14.97 -18.78
N GLY A 384 -21.06 16.28 -18.47
CA GLY A 384 -22.30 17.05 -18.61
C GLY A 384 -23.31 16.78 -17.50
N TRP A 385 -22.88 16.27 -16.36
CA TRP A 385 -23.74 15.97 -15.22
C TRP A 385 -23.99 17.21 -14.36
N THR A 386 -25.18 17.29 -13.76
CA THR A 386 -25.55 18.37 -12.82
C THR A 386 -25.50 17.84 -11.39
N TYR A 387 -24.90 18.63 -10.48
CA TYR A 387 -24.89 18.27 -9.06
C TYR A 387 -26.23 18.55 -8.43
N GLN A 388 -26.75 17.56 -7.70
CA GLN A 388 -27.88 17.75 -6.81
C GLN A 388 -27.61 17.03 -5.51
N ARG A 389 -27.92 17.67 -4.38
CA ARG A 389 -28.01 17.02 -3.08
C ARG A 389 -29.32 16.27 -3.01
N SER A 390 -29.33 15.17 -2.28
CA SER A 390 -30.57 14.51 -1.89
C SER A 390 -31.43 15.48 -1.07
N GLU A 391 -32.71 15.51 -1.32
CA GLU A 391 -33.69 16.31 -0.57
C GLU A 391 -34.17 15.61 0.70
N GLU A 392 -33.70 14.37 1.00
CA GLU A 392 -34.06 13.57 2.17
C GLU A 392 -33.09 13.79 3.36
#